data_fe5f8fde810490f0bc13574f73b0b9fa
#
_entry.id   fe5f8fde810490f0bc13574f73b0b9fa
#
_cell.length_a   1.000
_cell.length_b   1.000
_cell.length_c   1.000
_cell.angle_alpha   90.00
_cell.angle_beta   90.00
_cell.angle_gamma   90.00
#
_symmetry.space_group_name_H-M   'P 1'
#
loop_
_entity.id
_entity.type
_entity.pdbx_description
1 polymer ?
#
loop_
_entity_poly.entity_id
_entity_poly.type
_entity_poly.pdbx_seq_one_letter_code
_entity_poly.pdbx_strand_id
1 'polypeptide(L)'
;MSRKSREISPTGVYHVMLRGINRGRIFDDEQDCRKFVKILRQVTHPKDKDDAPLPPYCSIYAYCLMDNHIHLLIAEGTESLSNTMKRIGVAYVSYYNKRNERLGPLFHDRFRSEAVADAGYFINLLRYVHCNPVEAGIVEHPSQYQWSSWHEYDGSIKANCVCDHTLPFASMNREEVCELVLNVSEKQSPQPRISQRRLTDTEATEILQRICGEEPVLNMPKERQKNVVENVYAAGVGLRQLSRITKISYGAIVVMRRKSYSKTNNKPKEPSL
;
A
#
# COMPACT_ATOMS: atom_id res chain seq x y z
N MET A 1 8.94 -21.99 7.09
CA MET A 1 9.63 -20.69 7.07
C MET A 1 8.92 -19.74 8.00
N SER A 2 9.60 -19.15 9.00
CA SER A 2 9.04 -18.15 9.90
C SER A 2 8.63 -16.91 9.07
N ARG A 3 7.39 -16.47 9.23
CA ARG A 3 6.89 -15.25 8.56
C ARG A 3 7.54 -14.03 9.22
N LYS A 4 8.05 -13.11 8.41
CA LYS A 4 8.57 -11.82 8.88
C LYS A 4 7.47 -11.10 9.66
N SER A 5 7.79 -10.58 10.86
CA SER A 5 6.89 -9.66 11.57
C SER A 5 6.55 -8.46 10.71
N ARG A 6 5.37 -7.86 10.91
CA ARG A 6 5.01 -6.60 10.26
C ARG A 6 5.90 -5.48 10.77
N GLU A 7 6.21 -4.56 9.90
CA GLU A 7 6.82 -3.30 10.28
C GLU A 7 5.81 -2.51 11.13
N ILE A 8 6.26 -2.00 12.27
CA ILE A 8 5.44 -1.17 13.15
C ILE A 8 5.59 0.27 12.66
N SER A 9 4.46 0.94 12.41
CA SER A 9 4.48 2.35 12.05
C SER A 9 4.81 3.22 13.25
N PRO A 10 5.75 4.16 13.13
CA PRO A 10 6.03 5.12 14.19
C PRO A 10 4.89 6.11 14.41
N THR A 11 3.98 6.21 13.45
CA THR A 11 2.84 7.14 13.46
C THR A 11 1.51 6.45 13.72
N GLY A 12 1.50 5.12 13.82
CA GLY A 12 0.29 4.32 13.88
C GLY A 12 -0.51 4.24 12.57
N VAL A 13 -0.03 4.91 11.50
CA VAL A 13 -0.70 4.93 10.19
C VAL A 13 -0.08 3.91 9.25
N TYR A 14 -0.92 3.24 8.47
CA TYR A 14 -0.52 2.18 7.55
C TYR A 14 -1.25 2.30 6.22
N HIS A 15 -0.54 2.03 5.14
CA HIS A 15 -1.16 1.63 3.89
C HIS A 15 -1.40 0.12 3.91
N VAL A 16 -2.64 -0.28 3.73
CA VAL A 16 -3.07 -1.69 3.75
C VAL A 16 -3.59 -2.11 2.39
N MET A 17 -3.22 -3.32 1.97
CA MET A 17 -3.76 -3.96 0.78
C MET A 17 -4.28 -5.37 1.08
N LEU A 18 -5.50 -5.65 0.65
CA LEU A 18 -6.09 -6.99 0.55
C LEU A 18 -6.21 -7.38 -0.92
N ARG A 19 -5.92 -8.62 -1.26
CA ARG A 19 -6.03 -9.11 -2.65
C ARG A 19 -6.73 -10.46 -2.69
N GLY A 20 -7.59 -10.64 -3.68
CA GLY A 20 -8.26 -11.90 -3.97
C GLY A 20 -7.30 -13.05 -4.28
N ILE A 21 -7.70 -14.27 -3.92
CA ILE A 21 -6.95 -15.49 -4.25
C ILE A 21 -6.82 -15.61 -5.77
N ASN A 22 -5.66 -16.00 -6.26
CA ASN A 22 -5.34 -16.11 -7.70
C ASN A 22 -5.64 -14.83 -8.51
N ARG A 23 -5.62 -13.66 -7.86
CA ARG A 23 -6.06 -12.37 -8.42
C ARG A 23 -7.53 -12.37 -8.87
N GLY A 24 -8.32 -13.31 -8.36
CA GLY A 24 -9.76 -13.37 -8.63
C GLY A 24 -10.50 -12.17 -8.04
N ARG A 25 -11.69 -11.92 -8.58
CA ARG A 25 -12.59 -10.88 -8.09
C ARG A 25 -12.96 -11.12 -6.63
N ILE A 26 -13.10 -10.04 -5.91
CA ILE A 26 -13.56 -9.99 -4.52
C ILE A 26 -14.83 -9.16 -4.38
N PHE A 27 -15.24 -8.52 -5.47
CA PHE A 27 -16.52 -7.84 -5.63
C PHE A 27 -17.11 -8.28 -6.96
N ASP A 28 -18.29 -8.90 -6.96
CA ASP A 28 -18.97 -9.34 -8.16
C ASP A 28 -19.90 -8.26 -8.71
N ASP A 29 -20.45 -7.44 -7.80
CA ASP A 29 -21.33 -6.33 -8.12
C ASP A 29 -21.28 -5.19 -7.08
N GLU A 30 -22.10 -4.17 -7.31
CA GLU A 30 -22.20 -3.01 -6.41
C GLU A 30 -22.69 -3.36 -5.01
N GLN A 31 -23.48 -4.43 -4.85
CA GLN A 31 -23.96 -4.83 -3.52
C GLN A 31 -22.80 -5.28 -2.63
N ASP A 32 -21.81 -5.93 -3.20
CA ASP A 32 -20.60 -6.35 -2.52
C ASP A 32 -19.78 -5.13 -2.07
N CYS A 33 -19.62 -4.14 -2.97
CA CYS A 33 -18.93 -2.89 -2.65
C CYS A 33 -19.65 -2.13 -1.54
N ARG A 34 -20.98 -1.96 -1.64
CA ARG A 34 -21.79 -1.33 -0.58
C ARG A 34 -21.67 -2.04 0.75
N LYS A 35 -21.66 -3.38 0.73
CA LYS A 35 -21.47 -4.19 1.93
C LYS A 35 -20.10 -3.95 2.56
N PHE A 36 -19.05 -3.85 1.74
CA PHE A 36 -17.70 -3.60 2.22
C PHE A 36 -17.60 -2.19 2.85
N VAL A 37 -18.11 -1.15 2.18
CA VAL A 37 -18.17 0.22 2.72
C VAL A 37 -18.94 0.26 4.04
N LYS A 38 -20.08 -0.47 4.14
CA LYS A 38 -20.82 -0.59 5.40
C LYS A 38 -19.97 -1.21 6.52
N ILE A 39 -19.14 -2.21 6.20
CA ILE A 39 -18.22 -2.83 7.18
C ILE A 39 -17.13 -1.84 7.59
N LEU A 40 -16.55 -1.08 6.65
CA LEU A 40 -15.59 -0.02 6.99
C LEU A 40 -16.21 0.99 7.95
N ARG A 41 -17.45 1.41 7.69
CA ARG A 41 -18.15 2.34 8.57
C ARG A 41 -18.41 1.76 9.96
N GLN A 42 -18.67 0.47 10.08
CA GLN A 42 -18.87 -0.18 11.39
C GLN A 42 -17.60 -0.21 12.25
N VAL A 43 -16.41 -0.13 11.65
CA VAL A 43 -15.15 -0.07 12.41
C VAL A 43 -14.71 1.35 12.70
N THR A 44 -15.09 2.33 11.86
CA THR A 44 -14.81 3.77 12.09
C THR A 44 -15.86 4.44 12.97
N HIS A 45 -17.10 3.95 12.96
CA HIS A 45 -18.22 4.46 13.75
C HIS A 45 -18.95 3.29 14.43
N PRO A 46 -18.27 2.57 15.34
CA PRO A 46 -18.89 1.45 16.00
C PRO A 46 -19.98 1.91 16.96
N LYS A 47 -20.95 1.05 17.16
CA LYS A 47 -22.06 1.25 18.09
C LYS A 47 -22.21 0.04 19.00
N ASP A 48 -22.72 0.25 20.18
CA ASP A 48 -23.09 -0.84 21.07
C ASP A 48 -24.44 -1.48 20.69
N LYS A 49 -24.90 -2.40 21.52
CA LYS A 49 -26.19 -3.10 21.34
C LYS A 49 -27.42 -2.19 21.43
N ASP A 50 -27.27 -1.03 22.07
CA ASP A 50 -28.32 -0.04 22.28
C ASP A 50 -28.21 1.13 21.26
N ASP A 51 -27.42 0.94 20.17
CA ASP A 51 -27.12 1.91 19.09
C ASP A 51 -26.35 3.14 19.56
N ALA A 52 -25.79 3.14 20.77
CA ALA A 52 -24.98 4.23 21.28
C ALA A 52 -23.58 4.19 20.66
N PRO A 53 -22.98 5.36 20.33
CA PRO A 53 -21.66 5.42 19.70
C PRO A 53 -20.58 4.94 20.65
N LEU A 54 -19.67 4.11 20.11
CA LEU A 54 -18.44 3.67 20.77
C LEU A 54 -17.23 4.38 20.17
N PRO A 55 -16.10 4.44 20.89
CA PRO A 55 -14.85 4.95 20.34
C PRO A 55 -14.44 4.17 19.10
N PRO A 56 -13.94 4.83 18.04
CA PRO A 56 -13.52 4.19 16.79
C PRO A 56 -12.48 3.09 17.01
N TYR A 57 -12.63 1.95 16.34
CA TYR A 57 -11.59 0.91 16.34
C TYR A 57 -10.37 1.34 15.52
N CYS A 58 -10.58 2.17 14.52
CA CYS A 58 -9.54 2.74 13.65
C CYS A 58 -10.05 4.05 13.03
N SER A 59 -9.12 4.88 12.53
CA SER A 59 -9.43 5.95 11.57
C SER A 59 -9.07 5.49 10.17
N ILE A 60 -9.91 5.74 9.17
CA ILE A 60 -9.62 5.51 7.75
C ILE A 60 -9.54 6.87 7.08
N TYR A 61 -8.43 7.13 6.39
CA TYR A 61 -8.20 8.39 5.66
C TYR A 61 -8.50 8.26 4.17
N ALA A 62 -8.30 7.08 3.60
CA ALA A 62 -8.69 6.80 2.22
C ALA A 62 -8.99 5.33 2.01
N TYR A 63 -9.87 5.04 1.06
CA TYR A 63 -10.08 3.69 0.55
C TYR A 63 -10.32 3.70 -0.96
N CYS A 64 -9.97 2.59 -1.60
CA CYS A 64 -10.34 2.30 -2.98
C CYS A 64 -10.61 0.79 -3.12
N LEU A 65 -11.83 0.45 -3.57
CA LEU A 65 -12.28 -0.92 -3.77
C LEU A 65 -12.14 -1.26 -5.26
N MET A 66 -11.08 -1.98 -5.60
CA MET A 66 -10.86 -2.49 -6.96
C MET A 66 -11.43 -3.90 -7.10
N ASP A 67 -11.75 -4.34 -8.30
CA ASP A 67 -12.38 -5.66 -8.55
C ASP A 67 -11.74 -6.81 -7.78
N ASN A 68 -10.42 -6.85 -7.69
CA ASN A 68 -9.66 -7.97 -7.14
C ASN A 68 -8.73 -7.59 -5.98
N HIS A 69 -8.76 -6.34 -5.53
CA HIS A 69 -7.98 -5.88 -4.39
C HIS A 69 -8.56 -4.59 -3.79
N ILE A 70 -8.11 -4.29 -2.59
CA ILE A 70 -8.56 -3.12 -1.81
C ILE A 70 -7.33 -2.40 -1.31
N HIS A 71 -7.35 -1.08 -1.39
CA HIS A 71 -6.41 -0.20 -0.72
C HIS A 71 -7.10 0.55 0.41
N LEU A 72 -6.45 0.62 1.58
CA LEU A 72 -6.86 1.42 2.73
C LEU A 72 -5.67 2.23 3.23
N LEU A 73 -5.88 3.49 3.51
CA LEU A 73 -5.00 4.31 4.33
C LEU A 73 -5.65 4.44 5.71
N ILE A 74 -5.08 3.77 6.71
CA ILE A 74 -5.72 3.49 8.00
C ILE A 74 -4.78 3.76 9.17
N ALA A 75 -5.28 4.35 10.25
CA ALA A 75 -4.60 4.46 11.53
C ALA A 75 -5.23 3.52 12.56
N GLU A 76 -4.39 3.00 13.46
CA GLU A 76 -4.85 2.30 14.66
C GLU A 76 -5.65 3.26 15.55
N GLY A 77 -6.72 2.74 16.14
CA GLY A 77 -7.54 3.46 17.12
C GLY A 77 -7.56 2.70 18.44
N THR A 78 -8.75 2.32 18.91
CA THR A 78 -8.88 1.51 20.14
C THR A 78 -8.47 0.05 19.93
N GLU A 79 -8.37 -0.40 18.68
CA GLU A 79 -7.88 -1.73 18.32
C GLU A 79 -6.57 -1.65 17.49
N SER A 80 -5.75 -2.69 17.63
CA SER A 80 -4.58 -2.84 16.75
C SER A 80 -4.99 -3.08 15.32
N LEU A 81 -4.13 -2.68 14.35
CA LEU A 81 -4.35 -2.93 12.92
C LEU A 81 -4.72 -4.39 12.64
N SER A 82 -4.08 -5.34 13.33
CA SER A 82 -4.33 -6.77 13.13
C SER A 82 -5.74 -7.18 13.52
N ASN A 83 -6.26 -6.64 14.61
CA ASN A 83 -7.62 -6.94 15.10
C ASN A 83 -8.67 -6.29 14.20
N THR A 84 -8.48 -5.03 13.86
CA THR A 84 -9.36 -4.29 12.93
C THR A 84 -9.45 -4.99 11.58
N MET A 85 -8.31 -5.34 10.99
CA MET A 85 -8.28 -6.03 9.69
C MET A 85 -8.86 -7.46 9.75
N LYS A 86 -8.70 -8.17 10.87
CA LYS A 86 -9.38 -9.44 11.11
C LYS A 86 -10.90 -9.26 11.16
N ARG A 87 -11.39 -8.24 11.87
CA ARG A 87 -12.82 -7.90 11.96
C ARG A 87 -13.42 -7.62 10.58
N ILE A 88 -12.78 -6.73 9.80
CA ILE A 88 -13.19 -6.40 8.42
C ILE A 88 -13.20 -7.66 7.55
N GLY A 89 -12.11 -8.41 7.56
CA GLY A 89 -11.94 -9.59 6.71
C GLY A 89 -12.96 -10.69 7.02
N VAL A 90 -13.16 -11.01 8.31
CA VAL A 90 -14.13 -12.04 8.72
C VAL A 90 -15.55 -11.62 8.36
N ALA A 91 -15.94 -10.36 8.62
CA ALA A 91 -17.27 -9.86 8.32
C ALA A 91 -17.56 -9.91 6.80
N TYR A 92 -16.59 -9.53 5.99
CA TYR A 92 -16.78 -9.52 4.53
C TYR A 92 -16.74 -10.93 3.92
N VAL A 93 -15.77 -11.76 4.29
CA VAL A 93 -15.65 -13.13 3.77
C VAL A 93 -16.87 -13.98 4.15
N SER A 94 -17.39 -13.85 5.37
CA SER A 94 -18.63 -14.52 5.79
C SER A 94 -19.82 -14.12 4.92
N TYR A 95 -19.98 -12.83 4.66
CA TYR A 95 -21.03 -12.32 3.77
C TYR A 95 -20.87 -12.84 2.34
N TYR A 96 -19.67 -12.66 1.75
CA TYR A 96 -19.39 -13.02 0.37
C TYR A 96 -19.56 -14.52 0.13
N ASN A 97 -19.00 -15.35 1.00
CA ASN A 97 -19.11 -16.80 0.89
C ASN A 97 -20.56 -17.29 1.04
N LYS A 98 -21.32 -16.71 2.00
CA LYS A 98 -22.75 -17.05 2.15
C LYS A 98 -23.56 -16.67 0.91
N ARG A 99 -23.29 -15.47 0.34
CA ARG A 99 -24.02 -14.97 -0.84
C ARG A 99 -23.75 -15.81 -2.07
N ASN A 100 -22.48 -16.23 -2.26
CA ASN A 100 -22.03 -16.92 -3.47
C ASN A 100 -21.91 -18.44 -3.29
N GLU A 101 -22.49 -19.00 -2.21
CA GLU A 101 -22.45 -20.44 -1.87
C GLU A 101 -21.01 -21.01 -1.93
N ARG A 102 -20.01 -20.19 -1.52
CA ARG A 102 -18.60 -20.54 -1.56
C ARG A 102 -18.10 -21.08 -0.24
N LEU A 103 -17.10 -21.96 -0.33
CA LEU A 103 -16.29 -22.42 0.79
C LEU A 103 -14.84 -22.00 0.62
N GLY A 104 -14.15 -21.74 1.72
CA GLY A 104 -12.72 -21.46 1.75
C GLY A 104 -12.37 -19.97 1.69
N PRO A 105 -11.05 -19.64 1.52
CA PRO A 105 -10.56 -18.29 1.59
C PRO A 105 -10.96 -17.47 0.37
N LEU A 106 -11.32 -16.20 0.58
CA LEU A 106 -11.54 -15.21 -0.47
C LEU A 106 -10.23 -14.47 -0.79
N PHE A 107 -9.47 -14.13 0.25
CA PHE A 107 -8.21 -13.41 0.11
C PHE A 107 -7.02 -14.38 0.00
N HIS A 108 -6.02 -14.00 -0.81
CA HIS A 108 -4.84 -14.82 -1.10
C HIS A 108 -4.00 -15.11 0.15
N ASP A 109 -3.88 -14.13 1.06
CA ASP A 109 -3.15 -14.21 2.33
C ASP A 109 -3.79 -13.21 3.31
N ARG A 110 -3.19 -13.07 4.49
CA ARG A 110 -3.47 -11.94 5.35
C ARG A 110 -3.20 -10.63 4.60
N PHE A 111 -3.82 -9.55 5.05
CA PHE A 111 -3.52 -8.23 4.51
C PHE A 111 -2.01 -7.93 4.52
N ARG A 112 -1.57 -7.18 3.54
CA ARG A 112 -0.23 -6.58 3.50
C ARG A 112 -0.33 -5.18 4.09
N SER A 113 0.68 -4.76 4.84
CA SER A 113 0.74 -3.41 5.40
C SER A 113 2.12 -2.80 5.17
N GLU A 114 2.15 -1.52 4.95
CA GLU A 114 3.32 -0.68 4.85
C GLU A 114 3.17 0.47 5.83
N ALA A 115 4.19 0.68 6.68
CA ALA A 115 4.18 1.74 7.67
C ALA A 115 4.33 3.11 7.00
N VAL A 116 3.53 4.07 7.43
CA VAL A 116 3.63 5.47 7.00
C VAL A 116 4.51 6.21 7.99
N ALA A 117 5.68 6.65 7.54
CA ALA A 117 6.70 7.22 8.41
C ALA A 117 6.57 8.74 8.58
N ASP A 118 6.05 9.44 7.58
CA ASP A 118 6.03 10.91 7.54
C ASP A 118 4.85 11.47 6.73
N ALA A 119 4.66 12.78 6.82
CA ALA A 119 3.60 13.52 6.15
C ALA A 119 3.68 13.45 4.61
N GLY A 120 4.88 13.57 4.06
CA GLY A 120 5.07 13.55 2.60
C GLY A 120 4.66 12.21 2.02
N TYR A 121 5.03 11.11 2.70
CA TYR A 121 4.62 9.77 2.28
C TYR A 121 3.12 9.53 2.47
N PHE A 122 2.52 10.06 3.55
CA PHE A 122 1.07 10.03 3.76
C PHE A 122 0.29 10.67 2.59
N ILE A 123 0.69 11.87 2.19
CA ILE A 123 0.08 12.60 1.09
C ILE A 123 0.21 11.84 -0.25
N ASN A 124 1.39 11.28 -0.51
CA ASN A 124 1.60 10.45 -1.69
C ASN A 124 0.69 9.21 -1.72
N LEU A 125 0.48 8.59 -0.56
CA LEU A 125 -0.42 7.45 -0.43
C LEU A 125 -1.89 7.84 -0.57
N LEU A 126 -2.29 8.99 -0.03
CA LEU A 126 -3.65 9.53 -0.18
C LEU A 126 -3.98 9.72 -1.67
N ARG A 127 -3.06 10.35 -2.42
CA ARG A 127 -3.15 10.48 -3.87
C ARG A 127 -3.19 9.12 -4.55
N TYR A 128 -2.23 8.25 -4.24
CA TYR A 128 -2.15 6.91 -4.83
C TYR A 128 -3.45 6.12 -4.68
N VAL A 129 -4.06 6.12 -3.49
CA VAL A 129 -5.31 5.39 -3.25
C VAL A 129 -6.45 5.95 -4.09
N HIS A 130 -6.59 7.26 -4.21
CA HIS A 130 -7.65 7.88 -5.00
C HIS A 130 -7.41 7.79 -6.51
N CYS A 131 -6.16 7.84 -6.97
CA CYS A 131 -5.81 7.73 -8.39
C CYS A 131 -5.68 6.28 -8.88
N ASN A 132 -5.78 5.28 -8.00
CA ASN A 132 -5.62 3.86 -8.37
C ASN A 132 -6.51 3.43 -9.56
N PRO A 133 -7.81 3.81 -9.65
CA PRO A 133 -8.67 3.50 -10.79
C PRO A 133 -8.22 4.19 -12.09
N VAL A 134 -7.65 5.40 -11.99
CA VAL A 134 -7.11 6.14 -13.15
C VAL A 134 -5.83 5.47 -13.64
N GLU A 135 -4.90 5.14 -12.73
CA GLU A 135 -3.66 4.40 -13.06
C GLU A 135 -3.94 3.00 -13.65
N ALA A 136 -5.06 2.40 -13.28
CA ALA A 136 -5.53 1.13 -13.86
C ALA A 136 -6.26 1.30 -15.21
N GLY A 137 -6.46 2.52 -15.70
CA GLY A 137 -7.16 2.82 -16.95
C GLY A 137 -8.66 2.51 -16.92
N ILE A 138 -9.28 2.44 -15.73
CA ILE A 138 -10.71 2.15 -15.57
C ILE A 138 -11.54 3.41 -15.79
N VAL A 139 -11.03 4.56 -15.34
CA VAL A 139 -11.64 5.89 -15.47
C VAL A 139 -10.56 6.91 -15.81
N GLU A 140 -10.96 8.09 -16.32
CA GLU A 140 -10.03 9.18 -16.63
C GLU A 140 -9.81 10.13 -15.44
N HIS A 141 -10.76 10.18 -14.49
CA HIS A 141 -10.70 11.05 -13.33
C HIS A 141 -11.22 10.32 -12.07
N PRO A 142 -10.65 10.58 -10.87
CA PRO A 142 -11.07 9.91 -9.64
C PRO A 142 -12.57 10.06 -9.32
N SER A 143 -13.20 11.18 -9.69
CA SER A 143 -14.63 11.43 -9.49
C SER A 143 -15.55 10.51 -10.30
N GLN A 144 -15.03 9.82 -11.30
CA GLN A 144 -15.81 8.88 -12.11
C GLN A 144 -15.85 7.48 -11.47
N TYR A 145 -15.09 7.25 -10.39
CA TYR A 145 -15.01 5.96 -9.73
C TYR A 145 -15.73 5.99 -8.38
N GLN A 146 -16.96 5.45 -8.34
CA GLN A 146 -17.83 5.53 -7.17
C GLN A 146 -17.36 4.69 -5.96
N TRP A 147 -16.45 3.73 -6.16
CA TRP A 147 -16.01 2.81 -5.10
C TRP A 147 -14.69 3.22 -4.44
N SER A 148 -14.43 4.51 -4.40
CA SER A 148 -13.34 5.13 -3.66
C SER A 148 -13.86 6.19 -2.69
N SER A 149 -13.04 6.56 -1.72
CA SER A 149 -13.33 7.67 -0.79
C SER A 149 -13.22 9.06 -1.42
N TRP A 150 -12.91 9.18 -2.71
CA TRP A 150 -12.82 10.48 -3.40
C TRP A 150 -14.05 11.34 -3.18
N HIS A 151 -15.24 10.75 -3.29
CA HIS A 151 -16.51 11.45 -3.13
C HIS A 151 -16.78 12.00 -1.73
N GLU A 152 -16.06 11.53 -0.73
CA GLU A 152 -16.08 12.10 0.62
C GLU A 152 -15.19 13.33 0.71
N TYR A 153 -14.19 13.46 -0.16
CA TYR A 153 -13.25 14.59 -0.25
C TYR A 153 -13.77 15.70 -1.15
N ASP A 154 -14.31 15.40 -2.33
CA ASP A 154 -14.85 16.39 -3.27
C ASP A 154 -16.21 16.97 -2.81
N GLY A 155 -16.76 16.48 -1.70
CA GLY A 155 -18.01 16.97 -1.13
C GLY A 155 -19.28 16.41 -1.77
N SER A 156 -19.18 15.48 -2.72
CA SER A 156 -20.34 14.80 -3.32
C SER A 156 -21.08 13.94 -2.30
N ILE A 157 -20.37 13.35 -1.34
CA ILE A 157 -20.93 12.63 -0.19
C ILE A 157 -20.67 13.44 1.08
N LYS A 158 -21.75 13.87 1.75
CA LYS A 158 -21.68 14.67 2.98
C LYS A 158 -22.12 13.91 4.22
N ALA A 159 -22.87 12.84 4.07
CA ALA A 159 -23.41 12.04 5.16
C ALA A 159 -22.93 10.61 5.09
N ASN A 160 -22.81 9.98 6.25
CA ASN A 160 -22.39 8.58 6.36
C ASN A 160 -20.96 8.30 5.86
N CYS A 161 -20.08 9.29 5.91
CA CYS A 161 -18.66 9.14 5.55
C CYS A 161 -17.98 8.02 6.37
N VAL A 162 -17.03 7.37 5.75
CA VAL A 162 -16.13 6.40 6.35
C VAL A 162 -14.87 7.10 6.84
N CYS A 163 -14.39 8.08 6.05
CA CYS A 163 -13.10 8.70 6.27
C CYS A 163 -13.10 9.74 7.39
N ASP A 164 -12.02 9.72 8.15
CA ASP A 164 -11.62 10.80 9.02
C ASP A 164 -10.86 11.84 8.18
N HIS A 165 -11.41 13.05 8.09
CA HIS A 165 -10.82 14.13 7.32
C HIS A 165 -9.87 14.99 8.16
N THR A 166 -9.70 14.67 9.44
CA THR A 166 -8.67 15.27 10.30
C THR A 166 -7.34 14.60 10.01
N LEU A 167 -6.60 15.13 9.04
CA LEU A 167 -5.35 14.50 8.58
C LEU A 167 -4.28 14.56 9.68
N PRO A 168 -3.59 13.46 9.98
CA PRO A 168 -2.70 13.37 11.14
C PRO A 168 -1.43 14.21 11.02
N PHE A 169 -1.09 14.69 9.82
CA PHE A 169 0.19 15.35 9.55
C PHE A 169 0.04 16.71 8.86
N ALA A 170 -1.17 17.13 8.52
CA ALA A 170 -1.37 18.35 7.75
C ALA A 170 -2.68 19.02 8.15
N SER A 171 -2.62 20.31 8.45
CA SER A 171 -3.80 21.17 8.59
C SER A 171 -4.30 21.56 7.20
N MET A 172 -4.73 20.57 6.42
CA MET A 172 -5.28 20.78 5.07
C MET A 172 -6.79 20.62 5.11
N ASN A 173 -7.49 21.52 4.44
CA ASN A 173 -8.91 21.35 4.20
C ASN A 173 -9.17 20.38 3.02
N ARG A 174 -10.44 20.04 2.77
CA ARG A 174 -10.80 19.06 1.73
C ARG A 174 -10.45 19.55 0.33
N GLU A 175 -10.63 20.83 0.05
CA GLU A 175 -10.33 21.47 -1.23
C GLU A 175 -8.83 21.38 -1.54
N GLU A 176 -7.98 21.70 -0.56
CA GLU A 176 -6.52 21.59 -0.68
C GLU A 176 -6.08 20.14 -0.94
N VAL A 177 -6.73 19.17 -0.30
CA VAL A 177 -6.47 17.74 -0.56
C VAL A 177 -6.84 17.37 -2.00
N CYS A 178 -8.01 17.80 -2.48
CA CYS A 178 -8.44 17.53 -3.85
C CYS A 178 -7.46 18.13 -4.87
N GLU A 179 -7.07 19.40 -4.69
CA GLU A 179 -6.10 20.07 -5.55
C GLU A 179 -4.76 19.32 -5.57
N LEU A 180 -4.28 18.91 -4.40
CA LEU A 180 -3.02 18.20 -4.28
C LEU A 180 -3.08 16.81 -4.95
N VAL A 181 -4.17 16.08 -4.80
CA VAL A 181 -4.37 14.78 -5.45
C VAL A 181 -4.36 14.92 -6.98
N LEU A 182 -4.92 16.01 -7.51
CA LEU A 182 -5.07 16.24 -8.96
C LEU A 182 -3.81 16.87 -9.61
N ASN A 183 -3.10 17.74 -8.89
CA ASN A 183 -2.07 18.61 -9.48
C ASN A 183 -0.65 18.01 -9.54
N VAL A 184 -0.41 16.83 -8.93
CA VAL A 184 0.92 16.20 -9.01
C VAL A 184 1.05 15.45 -10.33
N SER A 185 2.02 15.85 -11.17
CA SER A 185 2.32 15.17 -12.43
C SER A 185 2.64 13.68 -12.19
N GLU A 186 2.10 12.80 -13.03
CA GLU A 186 2.21 11.33 -12.96
C GLU A 186 3.64 10.79 -12.76
N LYS A 187 4.66 11.56 -13.15
CA LYS A 187 6.07 11.15 -13.11
C LYS A 187 6.72 11.20 -11.73
N GLN A 188 6.07 11.72 -10.69
CA GLN A 188 6.71 12.00 -9.39
C GLN A 188 6.16 11.22 -8.20
N SER A 189 5.12 10.41 -8.35
CA SER A 189 4.61 9.62 -7.23
C SER A 189 5.31 8.27 -7.14
N PRO A 190 6.11 8.04 -6.11
CA PRO A 190 6.67 6.70 -5.89
C PRO A 190 5.54 5.72 -5.61
N GLN A 191 5.47 4.65 -6.40
CA GLN A 191 4.52 3.55 -6.18
C GLN A 191 4.74 2.95 -4.79
N PRO A 192 3.68 2.75 -3.97
CA PRO A 192 3.81 2.11 -2.68
C PRO A 192 4.45 0.72 -2.80
N ARG A 193 5.31 0.37 -1.87
CA ARG A 193 6.03 -0.91 -1.89
C ARG A 193 5.11 -2.12 -1.90
N ILE A 194 3.96 -2.04 -1.26
CA ILE A 194 3.00 -3.16 -1.22
C ILE A 194 2.21 -3.35 -2.50
N SER A 195 2.07 -2.31 -3.33
CA SER A 195 1.37 -2.37 -4.62
C SER A 195 2.30 -2.76 -5.76
N GLN A 196 3.62 -2.62 -5.60
CA GLN A 196 4.57 -3.00 -6.63
C GLN A 196 4.36 -4.48 -7.01
N ARG A 197 4.07 -4.71 -8.28
CA ARG A 197 4.00 -6.06 -8.84
C ARG A 197 5.34 -6.73 -8.58
N ARG A 198 5.34 -7.90 -7.97
CA ARG A 198 6.56 -8.71 -7.94
C ARG A 198 6.87 -9.10 -9.38
N LEU A 199 8.00 -8.63 -9.86
CA LEU A 199 8.54 -9.03 -11.14
C LEU A 199 8.70 -10.56 -11.17
N THR A 200 8.38 -11.19 -12.29
CA THR A 200 8.75 -12.59 -12.53
C THR A 200 10.27 -12.71 -12.64
N ASP A 201 10.82 -13.91 -12.50
CA ASP A 201 12.27 -14.09 -12.64
C ASP A 201 12.72 -13.76 -14.08
N THR A 202 11.85 -13.96 -15.08
CA THR A 202 12.10 -13.55 -16.47
C THR A 202 12.23 -12.04 -16.60
N GLU A 203 11.23 -11.27 -16.14
CA GLU A 203 11.26 -9.80 -16.15
C GLU A 203 12.45 -9.24 -15.36
N ALA A 204 12.76 -9.83 -14.21
CA ALA A 204 13.92 -9.43 -13.42
C ALA A 204 15.25 -9.72 -14.13
N THR A 205 15.33 -10.81 -14.90
CA THR A 205 16.49 -11.14 -15.73
C THR A 205 16.63 -10.17 -16.90
N GLU A 206 15.53 -9.79 -17.56
CA GLU A 206 15.55 -8.78 -18.61
C GLU A 206 16.01 -7.41 -18.09
N ILE A 207 15.57 -7.01 -16.89
CA ILE A 207 16.04 -5.78 -16.23
C ILE A 207 17.54 -5.88 -15.94
N LEU A 208 18.00 -7.03 -15.42
CA LEU A 208 19.40 -7.26 -15.14
C LEU A 208 20.26 -7.15 -16.43
N GLN A 209 19.85 -7.82 -17.51
CA GLN A 209 20.54 -7.77 -18.82
C GLN A 209 20.58 -6.38 -19.40
N ARG A 210 19.52 -5.58 -19.25
CA ARG A 210 19.47 -4.18 -19.70
C ARG A 210 20.47 -3.29 -18.94
N ILE A 211 20.74 -3.59 -17.66
CA ILE A 211 21.64 -2.80 -16.81
C ILE A 211 23.10 -3.23 -16.96
N CYS A 212 23.38 -4.52 -17.09
CA CYS A 212 24.75 -5.04 -17.09
C CYS A 212 25.17 -5.74 -18.38
N GLY A 213 24.27 -5.90 -19.37
CA GLY A 213 24.51 -6.69 -20.58
C GLY A 213 24.49 -8.19 -20.29
N GLU A 214 25.15 -8.98 -21.13
CA GLU A 214 25.20 -10.45 -21.00
C GLU A 214 26.28 -10.95 -20.03
N GLU A 215 27.13 -10.06 -19.51
CA GLU A 215 28.23 -10.43 -18.61
C GLU A 215 27.64 -10.93 -17.26
N PRO A 216 28.03 -12.15 -16.81
CA PRO A 216 27.57 -12.66 -15.52
C PRO A 216 28.03 -11.76 -14.37
N VAL A 217 27.09 -11.27 -13.57
CA VAL A 217 27.38 -10.33 -12.46
C VAL A 217 28.40 -10.91 -11.47
N LEU A 218 28.39 -12.22 -11.29
CA LEU A 218 29.33 -12.90 -10.40
C LEU A 218 30.80 -12.71 -10.80
N ASN A 219 31.09 -12.53 -12.10
CA ASN A 219 32.44 -12.40 -12.65
C ASN A 219 32.92 -10.94 -12.64
N MET A 220 32.04 -9.98 -12.35
CA MET A 220 32.39 -8.56 -12.30
C MET A 220 33.20 -8.19 -11.06
N PRO A 221 34.01 -7.12 -11.09
CA PRO A 221 34.63 -6.55 -9.89
C PRO A 221 33.57 -6.20 -8.83
N LYS A 222 33.90 -6.36 -7.53
CA LYS A 222 32.94 -6.18 -6.44
C LYS A 222 32.24 -4.82 -6.42
N GLU A 223 32.92 -3.76 -6.81
CA GLU A 223 32.34 -2.41 -6.91
C GLU A 223 31.27 -2.35 -8.02
N ARG A 224 31.52 -2.98 -9.16
CA ARG A 224 30.55 -3.09 -10.26
C ARG A 224 29.38 -3.99 -9.90
N GLN A 225 29.64 -5.13 -9.21
CA GLN A 225 28.56 -5.96 -8.67
C GLN A 225 27.62 -5.18 -7.76
N LYS A 226 28.17 -4.33 -6.88
CA LYS A 226 27.41 -3.48 -5.98
C LYS A 226 26.54 -2.50 -6.76
N ASN A 227 27.10 -1.78 -7.72
CA ASN A 227 26.34 -0.82 -8.54
C ASN A 227 25.21 -1.50 -9.33
N VAL A 228 25.46 -2.67 -9.90
CA VAL A 228 24.45 -3.47 -10.60
C VAL A 228 23.33 -3.89 -9.62
N VAL A 229 23.68 -4.41 -8.45
CA VAL A 229 22.71 -4.82 -7.42
C VAL A 229 21.86 -3.62 -6.96
N GLU A 230 22.45 -2.44 -6.78
CA GLU A 230 21.74 -1.22 -6.40
C GLU A 230 20.76 -0.76 -7.49
N ASN A 231 21.19 -0.72 -8.74
CA ASN A 231 20.37 -0.29 -9.88
C ASN A 231 19.22 -1.26 -10.16
N VAL A 232 19.49 -2.58 -10.12
CA VAL A 232 18.46 -3.60 -10.35
C VAL A 232 17.46 -3.64 -9.17
N TYR A 233 17.92 -3.39 -7.94
CA TYR A 233 17.04 -3.23 -6.80
C TYR A 233 16.17 -1.98 -6.89
N ALA A 234 16.74 -0.84 -7.33
CA ALA A 234 16.00 0.40 -7.57
C ALA A 234 14.93 0.22 -8.66
N ALA A 235 15.17 -0.66 -9.63
CA ALA A 235 14.18 -1.06 -10.63
C ALA A 235 13.10 -2.03 -10.12
N GLY A 236 13.04 -2.29 -8.80
CA GLY A 236 11.95 -3.06 -8.16
C GLY A 236 12.22 -4.56 -7.98
N VAL A 237 13.40 -5.07 -8.31
CA VAL A 237 13.74 -6.49 -8.13
C VAL A 237 14.06 -6.79 -6.66
N GLY A 238 13.35 -7.74 -6.06
CA GLY A 238 13.53 -8.10 -4.65
C GLY A 238 14.89 -8.75 -4.34
N LEU A 239 15.44 -8.55 -3.11
CA LEU A 239 16.78 -9.06 -2.74
C LEU A 239 16.95 -10.58 -2.91
N ARG A 240 15.92 -11.38 -2.60
CA ARG A 240 15.96 -12.83 -2.82
C ARG A 240 15.92 -13.18 -4.31
N GLN A 241 15.22 -12.41 -5.10
CA GLN A 241 15.14 -12.55 -6.54
C GLN A 241 16.48 -12.17 -7.17
N LEU A 242 17.09 -11.05 -6.73
CA LEU A 242 18.46 -10.68 -7.08
C LEU A 242 19.45 -11.82 -6.82
N SER A 243 19.38 -12.46 -5.64
CA SER A 243 20.24 -13.60 -5.32
C SER A 243 20.07 -14.77 -6.30
N ARG A 244 18.83 -15.04 -6.73
CA ARG A 244 18.58 -16.14 -7.70
C ARG A 244 19.11 -15.82 -9.09
N ILE A 245 18.84 -14.60 -9.60
CA ILE A 245 19.21 -14.23 -10.98
C ILE A 245 20.70 -13.90 -11.12
N THR A 246 21.35 -13.30 -10.10
CA THR A 246 22.77 -12.93 -10.14
C THR A 246 23.70 -14.05 -9.65
N LYS A 247 23.15 -15.09 -9.02
CA LYS A 247 23.89 -16.15 -8.32
C LYS A 247 24.76 -15.69 -7.14
N ILE A 248 24.67 -14.42 -6.76
CA ILE A 248 25.34 -13.89 -5.55
C ILE A 248 24.53 -14.31 -4.32
N SER A 249 25.21 -14.72 -3.25
CA SER A 249 24.55 -15.13 -2.02
C SER A 249 23.72 -14.01 -1.42
N TYR A 250 22.56 -14.35 -0.84
CA TYR A 250 21.65 -13.37 -0.20
C TYR A 250 22.36 -12.51 0.84
N GLY A 251 23.23 -13.12 1.67
CA GLY A 251 24.02 -12.40 2.67
C GLY A 251 24.95 -11.36 2.06
N ALA A 252 25.63 -11.68 0.96
CA ALA A 252 26.50 -10.75 0.25
C ALA A 252 25.72 -9.57 -0.32
N ILE A 253 24.55 -9.79 -0.91
CA ILE A 253 23.68 -8.73 -1.43
C ILE A 253 23.21 -7.78 -0.29
N VAL A 254 22.85 -8.34 0.87
CA VAL A 254 22.45 -7.54 2.04
C VAL A 254 23.60 -6.66 2.53
N VAL A 255 24.85 -7.22 2.57
CA VAL A 255 26.05 -6.46 2.99
C VAL A 255 26.39 -5.35 1.98
N MET A 256 26.29 -5.62 0.68
CA MET A 256 26.52 -4.60 -0.37
C MET A 256 25.61 -3.40 -0.17
N ARG A 257 24.34 -3.62 0.17
CA ARG A 257 23.37 -2.56 0.41
C ARG A 257 23.57 -1.78 1.71
N ARG A 258 23.96 -2.45 2.80
CA ARG A 258 24.18 -1.75 4.09
C ARG A 258 25.31 -0.72 4.01
N LYS A 259 26.35 -0.98 3.23
CA LYS A 259 27.49 -0.05 3.07
C LYS A 259 27.14 1.22 2.28
N SER A 260 26.07 1.23 1.49
CA SER A 260 25.59 2.46 0.80
C SER A 260 24.89 3.43 1.74
N TYR A 261 24.10 2.92 2.69
CA TYR A 261 23.33 3.75 3.63
C TYR A 261 24.21 4.56 4.59
N SER A 262 25.43 4.08 4.89
CA SER A 262 26.35 4.79 5.79
C SER A 262 27.12 5.94 5.12
N LYS A 263 27.20 5.98 3.78
CA LYS A 263 27.89 7.06 3.06
C LYS A 263 27.02 8.29 2.79
N THR A 264 25.71 8.18 2.81
CA THR A 264 24.77 9.30 2.57
C THR A 264 24.48 10.15 3.82
N ASN A 265 24.78 9.65 5.02
CA ASN A 265 24.50 10.37 6.28
C ASN A 265 25.71 11.07 6.90
N ASN A 266 26.88 11.10 6.25
CA ASN A 266 28.03 11.89 6.69
C ASN A 266 28.18 13.16 5.82
N LYS A 267 27.28 14.13 5.98
CA LYS A 267 27.58 15.52 5.63
C LYS A 267 28.46 16.10 6.76
N PRO A 268 29.58 16.73 6.43
CA PRO A 268 30.39 17.41 7.45
C PRO A 268 29.58 18.55 8.06
N LYS A 269 29.60 18.62 9.40
CA LYS A 269 29.12 19.81 10.13
C LYS A 269 30.02 20.98 9.72
N GLU A 270 29.41 22.01 9.15
CA GLU A 270 30.11 23.31 8.99
C GLU A 270 30.56 23.84 10.34
N PRO A 271 31.77 24.39 10.44
CA PRO A 271 32.22 25.04 11.66
C PRO A 271 31.43 26.34 11.85
N SER A 272 30.81 26.44 13.02
CA SER A 272 30.24 27.70 13.53
C SER A 272 31.34 28.76 13.70
N LEU A 273 31.18 29.89 13.01
CA LEU A 273 31.77 31.19 13.33
C LEU A 273 30.83 31.94 14.24
#